data_1968d273ffa69600121966cd7aae0474
#
_entry.id   1968d273ffa69600121966cd7aae0474
#
_cell.length_a   1.000
_cell.length_b   1.000
_cell.length_c   1.000
_cell.angle_alpha   90.00
_cell.angle_beta   90.00
_cell.angle_gamma   90.00
#
_symmetry.space_group_name_H-M   'P 1'
#
loop_
_entity.id
_entity.type
_entity.pdbx_description
1 polymer ?
#
loop_
_entity_poly.entity_id
_entity_poly.type
_entity_poly.pdbx_seq_one_letter_code
_entity_poly.pdbx_strand_id
1 'polypeptide(L)'
;PDLNLERALEKAEDAIVRGARIVCLPELYRTLYFPQREDKEAFSLAETIPGDSTYAFSDLARKHEAVIIVPTFEEDRGGYYNSVAVIDADGTLLDTYRKIHIPHDPCFFEKNYFRPGNEFRVYNTRYAKFAVLICYDQWFPEAARIVALKGADIIFYPTAIGWIKGATPREGDWRSAWETVQRGHAIANSVHLVAVNRVGEEGDLIFWGSSFACDSFGNVIARASNKDEDALVVELDLGMNREVREGWGFMRNRRPELYWPIVEMCSGEHQREEKTLPCFDETPLEYGFHMPAEWERHDAVWLSWPYDLDSFPEIEDVETAYIAIIKALHEGELVNLLVKDEMMLDRVLPMLEDADVDLRKMKFHLASYADVWFRDYGPTFVVNREKKELAMVNWIFNAWGEKYTELLSDSVIPSIMNEDLKLQAFFPGIVLEGGSIDVNGRGTVLTTEQCLLSSNRNPGLGKDELESYLKGYLGARKVIWLNQGIAGDDTDGHVDDIARFVGSNVVLCAYEDDPEDENYFVLRENYEILCKETDHDGKTLQVIKLPMPGFVGKEQRLPASYANFYIGNEVVLVPVFGHANDQAALRIIQDIFPNRNIIGINCREMVHGLGAIHCISQQQPRV
;
A
#
# COMPACT_ATOMS: atom_id res chain seq x y z
N PRO A 1 -23.76 6.28 -30.03
CA PRO A 1 -22.85 5.22 -29.55
C PRO A 1 -22.72 4.06 -30.54
N ASP A 2 -23.85 3.51 -31.04
CA ASP A 2 -23.83 2.30 -31.90
C ASP A 2 -23.12 2.54 -33.25
N LEU A 3 -23.39 3.66 -33.92
CA LEU A 3 -22.68 4.03 -35.13
C LEU A 3 -21.16 4.16 -34.92
N ASN A 4 -20.75 4.70 -33.75
CA ASN A 4 -19.32 4.80 -33.44
C ASN A 4 -18.69 3.41 -33.17
N LEU A 5 -19.44 2.49 -32.57
CA LEU A 5 -19.00 1.12 -32.39
C LEU A 5 -18.82 0.42 -33.76
N GLU A 6 -19.80 0.53 -34.67
CA GLU A 6 -19.70 -0.04 -36.02
C GLU A 6 -18.47 0.51 -36.77
N ARG A 7 -18.27 1.83 -36.77
CA ARG A 7 -17.10 2.48 -37.40
C ARG A 7 -15.78 2.06 -36.77
N ALA A 8 -15.74 1.89 -35.45
CA ALA A 8 -14.55 1.45 -34.76
C ALA A 8 -14.20 0.00 -35.10
N LEU A 9 -15.20 -0.88 -35.22
CA LEU A 9 -15.01 -2.27 -35.69
C LEU A 9 -14.49 -2.32 -37.11
N GLU A 10 -15.07 -1.53 -38.05
CA GLU A 10 -14.60 -1.45 -39.45
C GLU A 10 -13.15 -0.96 -39.52
N LYS A 11 -12.79 0.10 -38.77
CA LYS A 11 -11.42 0.63 -38.74
C LYS A 11 -10.44 -0.36 -38.11
N ALA A 12 -10.83 -1.06 -37.04
CA ALA A 12 -10.02 -2.09 -36.42
C ALA A 12 -9.77 -3.26 -37.38
N GLU A 13 -10.82 -3.73 -38.10
CA GLU A 13 -10.70 -4.79 -39.08
C GLU A 13 -9.80 -4.38 -40.25
N ASP A 14 -9.94 -3.14 -40.77
CA ASP A 14 -9.04 -2.61 -41.82
C ASP A 14 -7.57 -2.61 -41.36
N ALA A 15 -7.29 -2.12 -40.13
CA ALA A 15 -5.94 -2.14 -39.58
C ALA A 15 -5.38 -3.57 -39.47
N ILE A 16 -6.20 -4.54 -39.04
CA ILE A 16 -5.80 -5.95 -38.92
C ILE A 16 -5.52 -6.55 -40.30
N VAL A 17 -6.36 -6.29 -41.29
CA VAL A 17 -6.14 -6.74 -42.69
C VAL A 17 -4.86 -6.16 -43.26
N ARG A 18 -4.49 -4.94 -42.86
CA ARG A 18 -3.20 -4.29 -43.23
C ARG A 18 -2.01 -4.84 -42.43
N GLY A 19 -2.21 -5.79 -41.53
CA GLY A 19 -1.17 -6.51 -40.80
C GLY A 19 -1.02 -6.19 -39.32
N ALA A 20 -1.87 -5.32 -38.76
CA ALA A 20 -1.84 -5.04 -37.33
C ALA A 20 -2.11 -6.32 -36.51
N ARG A 21 -1.32 -6.53 -35.46
CA ARG A 21 -1.49 -7.64 -34.50
C ARG A 21 -2.03 -7.15 -33.15
N ILE A 22 -1.82 -5.88 -32.85
CA ILE A 22 -2.36 -5.20 -31.67
C ILE A 22 -3.04 -3.91 -32.17
N VAL A 23 -4.30 -3.72 -31.82
CA VAL A 23 -5.09 -2.54 -32.20
C VAL A 23 -5.46 -1.78 -30.93
N CYS A 24 -5.26 -0.47 -30.92
CA CYS A 24 -5.67 0.42 -29.82
C CYS A 24 -6.61 1.50 -30.34
N LEU A 25 -7.77 1.63 -29.71
CA LEU A 25 -8.76 2.68 -30.00
C LEU A 25 -8.47 3.94 -29.16
N PRO A 26 -8.93 5.14 -29.58
CA PRO A 26 -8.79 6.36 -28.77
C PRO A 26 -9.72 6.33 -27.55
N GLU A 27 -9.38 7.11 -26.52
CA GLU A 27 -10.16 7.26 -25.28
C GLU A 27 -11.61 7.64 -25.56
N LEU A 28 -12.57 6.98 -24.88
CA LEU A 28 -14.02 7.22 -24.96
C LEU A 28 -14.56 7.23 -26.42
N TYR A 29 -14.01 6.39 -27.30
CA TYR A 29 -14.27 6.37 -28.75
C TYR A 29 -15.75 6.20 -29.09
N ARG A 30 -16.53 5.52 -28.22
CA ARG A 30 -17.93 5.18 -28.49
C ARG A 30 -18.88 6.38 -28.42
N THR A 31 -18.46 7.46 -27.74
CA THR A 31 -19.25 8.66 -27.50
C THR A 31 -18.55 9.93 -28.01
N LEU A 32 -19.26 11.06 -28.10
CA LEU A 32 -18.61 12.37 -28.04
C LEU A 32 -17.95 12.52 -26.68
N TYR A 33 -16.91 13.34 -26.61
CA TYR A 33 -16.22 13.60 -25.35
C TYR A 33 -17.13 14.48 -24.45
N PHE A 34 -17.95 13.83 -23.62
CA PHE A 34 -18.95 14.45 -22.78
C PHE A 34 -18.39 15.21 -21.55
N PRO A 35 -17.17 14.93 -21.03
CA PRO A 35 -16.67 15.63 -19.83
C PRO A 35 -16.32 17.11 -20.05
N GLN A 36 -16.70 17.71 -21.15
CA GLN A 36 -16.57 19.17 -21.39
C GLN A 36 -17.44 20.02 -20.45
N ARG A 37 -18.49 19.44 -19.88
CA ARG A 37 -19.45 20.07 -18.96
C ARG A 37 -20.06 19.02 -18.04
N GLU A 38 -20.78 19.46 -17.03
CA GLU A 38 -21.58 18.57 -16.21
C GLU A 38 -22.86 18.20 -16.95
N ASP A 39 -23.08 16.90 -17.16
CA ASP A 39 -24.28 16.35 -17.82
C ASP A 39 -24.67 15.01 -17.21
N LYS A 40 -25.74 15.01 -16.41
CA LYS A 40 -26.22 13.79 -15.73
C LYS A 40 -26.77 12.74 -16.70
N GLU A 41 -27.18 13.11 -17.91
CA GLU A 41 -27.67 12.16 -18.91
C GLU A 41 -26.53 11.32 -19.49
N ALA A 42 -25.28 11.81 -19.41
CA ALA A 42 -24.10 11.10 -19.88
C ALA A 42 -23.86 9.76 -19.16
N PHE A 43 -24.31 9.60 -17.91
CA PHE A 43 -24.19 8.31 -17.19
C PHE A 43 -24.93 7.17 -17.88
N SER A 44 -25.96 7.46 -18.69
CA SER A 44 -26.67 6.46 -19.51
C SER A 44 -25.83 5.90 -20.66
N LEU A 45 -24.67 6.48 -20.93
CA LEU A 45 -23.72 6.02 -21.96
C LEU A 45 -22.74 4.96 -21.44
N ALA A 46 -22.72 4.73 -20.13
CA ALA A 46 -21.85 3.75 -19.51
C ALA A 46 -22.30 2.33 -19.85
N GLU A 47 -21.33 1.42 -19.94
CA GLU A 47 -21.57 -0.01 -20.15
C GLU A 47 -20.78 -0.84 -19.14
N THR A 48 -21.24 -2.04 -18.83
CA THR A 48 -20.48 -2.99 -18.01
C THR A 48 -19.30 -3.57 -18.78
N ILE A 49 -18.29 -4.05 -18.07
CA ILE A 49 -17.22 -4.89 -18.63
C ILE A 49 -17.31 -6.27 -17.96
N PRO A 50 -17.64 -7.36 -18.72
CA PRO A 50 -17.96 -7.38 -20.15
C PRO A 50 -19.33 -6.73 -20.49
N GLY A 51 -19.42 -6.15 -21.69
CA GLY A 51 -20.60 -5.50 -22.25
C GLY A 51 -20.56 -5.49 -23.78
N ASP A 52 -21.45 -4.69 -24.40
CA ASP A 52 -21.65 -4.69 -25.86
C ASP A 52 -20.34 -4.46 -26.64
N SER A 53 -19.57 -3.45 -26.23
CA SER A 53 -18.27 -3.17 -26.86
C SER A 53 -17.32 -4.34 -26.75
N THR A 54 -17.15 -4.90 -25.57
CA THR A 54 -16.19 -5.99 -25.33
C THR A 54 -16.60 -7.27 -26.04
N TYR A 55 -17.89 -7.60 -26.13
CA TYR A 55 -18.37 -8.76 -26.89
C TYR A 55 -18.08 -8.61 -28.37
N ALA A 56 -18.41 -7.45 -28.97
CA ALA A 56 -18.17 -7.22 -30.40
C ALA A 56 -16.68 -7.29 -30.76
N PHE A 57 -15.79 -6.71 -29.94
CA PHE A 57 -14.35 -6.77 -30.15
C PHE A 57 -13.74 -8.15 -29.81
N SER A 58 -14.32 -8.93 -28.89
CA SER A 58 -13.88 -10.31 -28.64
C SER A 58 -14.13 -11.21 -29.85
N ASP A 59 -15.24 -11.03 -30.53
CA ASP A 59 -15.52 -11.76 -31.76
C ASP A 59 -14.57 -11.37 -32.90
N LEU A 60 -14.27 -10.08 -33.05
CA LEU A 60 -13.30 -9.58 -34.02
C LEU A 60 -11.88 -10.08 -33.71
N ALA A 61 -11.45 -10.02 -32.43
CA ALA A 61 -10.16 -10.51 -31.96
C ALA A 61 -9.97 -11.98 -32.27
N ARG A 62 -10.96 -12.80 -31.94
CA ARG A 62 -10.96 -14.27 -32.20
C ARG A 62 -10.94 -14.58 -33.69
N LYS A 63 -11.74 -13.87 -34.47
CA LYS A 63 -11.84 -14.09 -35.95
C LYS A 63 -10.52 -13.84 -36.65
N HIS A 64 -9.77 -12.82 -36.22
CA HIS A 64 -8.54 -12.39 -36.91
C HIS A 64 -7.26 -12.68 -36.13
N GLU A 65 -7.35 -13.35 -35.00
CA GLU A 65 -6.23 -13.59 -34.08
C GLU A 65 -5.45 -12.32 -33.74
N ALA A 66 -6.13 -11.24 -33.37
CA ALA A 66 -5.55 -9.93 -33.06
C ALA A 66 -5.88 -9.50 -31.62
N VAL A 67 -4.94 -8.85 -30.95
CA VAL A 67 -5.15 -8.21 -29.63
C VAL A 67 -5.84 -6.87 -29.82
N ILE A 68 -6.87 -6.58 -29.03
CA ILE A 68 -7.61 -5.31 -29.15
C ILE A 68 -7.71 -4.61 -27.80
N ILE A 69 -7.33 -3.33 -27.77
CA ILE A 69 -7.37 -2.43 -26.61
C ILE A 69 -8.58 -1.53 -26.77
N VAL A 70 -9.59 -1.69 -25.90
CA VAL A 70 -10.94 -1.11 -26.03
C VAL A 70 -11.20 -0.15 -24.87
N PRO A 71 -10.97 1.17 -25.03
CA PRO A 71 -11.35 2.17 -24.02
C PRO A 71 -12.87 2.25 -23.85
N THR A 72 -13.34 2.20 -22.61
CA THR A 72 -14.77 2.04 -22.29
C THR A 72 -15.16 2.98 -21.14
N PHE A 73 -16.33 3.64 -21.25
CA PHE A 73 -16.98 4.24 -20.11
C PHE A 73 -17.66 3.13 -19.31
N GLU A 74 -17.04 2.71 -18.23
CA GLU A 74 -17.44 1.55 -17.42
C GLU A 74 -18.42 1.95 -16.32
N GLU A 75 -19.47 1.12 -16.13
CA GLU A 75 -20.26 1.07 -14.90
C GLU A 75 -19.97 -0.25 -14.18
N ASP A 76 -19.54 -0.18 -12.92
CA ASP A 76 -19.33 -1.34 -12.05
C ASP A 76 -19.87 -1.06 -10.65
N ARG A 77 -20.89 -1.84 -10.24
CA ARG A 77 -21.51 -1.81 -8.90
C ARG A 77 -21.91 -0.40 -8.43
N GLY A 78 -22.40 0.42 -9.36
CA GLY A 78 -22.80 1.81 -9.10
C GLY A 78 -21.65 2.81 -9.07
N GLY A 79 -20.44 2.39 -9.39
CA GLY A 79 -19.29 3.25 -9.67
C GLY A 79 -19.11 3.43 -11.18
N TYR A 80 -18.55 4.58 -11.59
CA TYR A 80 -18.28 4.90 -12.99
C TYR A 80 -16.81 5.17 -13.19
N TYR A 81 -16.24 4.60 -14.26
CA TYR A 81 -14.79 4.65 -14.51
C TYR A 81 -14.48 4.93 -15.98
N ASN A 82 -13.38 5.61 -16.22
CA ASN A 82 -12.75 5.68 -17.53
C ASN A 82 -11.78 4.50 -17.64
N SER A 83 -12.16 3.47 -18.38
CA SER A 83 -11.53 2.16 -18.34
C SER A 83 -11.02 1.71 -19.70
N VAL A 84 -10.12 0.73 -19.69
CA VAL A 84 -9.70 0.01 -20.88
C VAL A 84 -9.84 -1.48 -20.65
N ALA A 85 -10.63 -2.13 -21.49
CA ALA A 85 -10.68 -3.57 -21.60
C ALA A 85 -9.62 -4.04 -22.61
N VAL A 86 -8.85 -5.06 -22.26
CA VAL A 86 -7.85 -5.68 -23.14
C VAL A 86 -8.33 -7.07 -23.54
N ILE A 87 -8.40 -7.33 -24.83
CA ILE A 87 -8.87 -8.59 -25.40
C ILE A 87 -7.70 -9.26 -26.12
N ASP A 88 -7.34 -10.47 -25.70
CA ASP A 88 -6.26 -11.22 -26.35
C ASP A 88 -6.70 -11.82 -27.70
N ALA A 89 -5.74 -12.30 -28.45
CA ALA A 89 -5.90 -12.80 -29.82
C ALA A 89 -6.85 -14.02 -29.97
N ASP A 90 -7.15 -14.71 -28.90
CA ASP A 90 -8.15 -15.78 -28.87
C ASP A 90 -9.57 -15.29 -28.52
N GLY A 91 -9.74 -13.98 -28.31
CA GLY A 91 -10.97 -13.34 -27.90
C GLY A 91 -11.20 -13.36 -26.39
N THR A 92 -10.23 -13.79 -25.60
CA THR A 92 -10.32 -13.76 -24.13
C THR A 92 -10.21 -12.32 -23.63
N LEU A 93 -11.17 -11.90 -22.82
CA LEU A 93 -11.12 -10.63 -22.09
C LEU A 93 -10.15 -10.80 -20.90
N LEU A 94 -9.11 -9.98 -20.87
CA LEU A 94 -8.16 -9.86 -19.77
C LEU A 94 -8.67 -8.87 -18.73
N ASP A 95 -7.89 -8.67 -17.65
CA ASP A 95 -8.22 -7.70 -16.62
C ASP A 95 -8.36 -6.27 -17.18
N THR A 96 -9.22 -5.47 -16.55
CA THR A 96 -9.50 -4.09 -16.95
C THR A 96 -8.54 -3.12 -16.25
N TYR A 97 -8.02 -2.12 -16.97
CA TYR A 97 -7.33 -0.97 -16.40
C TYR A 97 -8.30 0.19 -16.24
N ARG A 98 -8.34 0.83 -15.08
CA ARG A 98 -9.09 2.06 -14.80
C ARG A 98 -8.13 3.23 -14.70
N LYS A 99 -8.43 4.34 -15.35
CA LYS A 99 -7.63 5.58 -15.34
C LYS A 99 -7.34 6.01 -13.91
N ILE A 100 -6.07 6.21 -13.57
CA ILE A 100 -5.63 6.55 -12.22
C ILE A 100 -5.68 8.06 -12.00
N HIS A 101 -5.13 8.85 -12.93
CA HIS A 101 -5.10 10.29 -12.80
C HIS A 101 -6.28 10.91 -13.54
N ILE A 102 -7.22 11.50 -12.80
CA ILE A 102 -8.45 12.08 -13.34
C ILE A 102 -8.33 13.61 -13.38
N PRO A 103 -8.37 14.24 -14.59
CA PRO A 103 -8.30 15.69 -14.71
C PRO A 103 -9.58 16.38 -14.24
N HIS A 104 -9.46 17.63 -13.79
CA HIS A 104 -10.57 18.50 -13.47
C HIS A 104 -10.26 19.96 -13.86
N ASP A 105 -10.08 20.18 -15.13
CA ASP A 105 -9.75 21.46 -15.71
C ASP A 105 -10.85 21.93 -16.67
N PRO A 106 -10.90 23.21 -17.07
CA PRO A 106 -11.90 23.68 -18.03
C PRO A 106 -11.97 22.82 -19.28
N CYS A 107 -13.17 22.38 -19.64
CA CYS A 107 -13.49 21.43 -20.70
C CYS A 107 -13.00 19.98 -20.49
N PHE A 108 -12.43 19.66 -19.32
CA PHE A 108 -11.97 18.31 -18.91
C PHE A 108 -12.44 17.99 -17.49
N PHE A 109 -13.74 18.13 -17.23
CA PHE A 109 -14.34 17.92 -15.89
C PHE A 109 -14.59 16.44 -15.59
N GLU A 110 -13.55 15.60 -15.77
CA GLU A 110 -13.69 14.14 -15.65
C GLU A 110 -14.00 13.68 -14.23
N LYS A 111 -13.60 14.43 -13.18
CA LYS A 111 -13.94 14.08 -11.79
C LYS A 111 -15.46 14.12 -11.51
N ASN A 112 -16.27 14.79 -12.35
CA ASN A 112 -17.73 14.75 -12.23
C ASN A 112 -18.34 13.41 -12.65
N TYR A 113 -17.55 12.56 -13.32
CA TYR A 113 -18.02 11.30 -13.93
C TYR A 113 -17.28 10.08 -13.42
N PHE A 114 -15.96 10.17 -13.23
CA PHE A 114 -15.11 8.99 -13.04
C PHE A 114 -14.47 8.96 -11.67
N ARG A 115 -14.50 7.78 -11.08
CA ARG A 115 -13.64 7.43 -9.95
C ARG A 115 -12.24 7.03 -10.45
N PRO A 116 -11.17 7.32 -9.69
CA PRO A 116 -9.83 6.87 -10.06
C PRO A 116 -9.68 5.36 -9.94
N GLY A 117 -8.81 4.79 -10.79
CA GLY A 117 -8.30 3.44 -10.62
C GLY A 117 -7.28 3.38 -9.48
N ASN A 118 -6.92 2.17 -9.09
CA ASN A 118 -6.03 1.90 -7.95
C ASN A 118 -4.87 0.96 -8.28
N GLU A 119 -4.68 0.59 -9.55
CA GLU A 119 -3.64 -0.37 -9.94
C GLU A 119 -3.07 -0.08 -11.33
N PHE A 120 -1.74 -0.11 -11.45
CA PHE A 120 -1.05 -0.10 -12.73
C PHE A 120 -0.88 -1.54 -13.24
N ARG A 121 -1.41 -1.83 -14.44
CA ARG A 121 -1.44 -3.18 -15.02
C ARG A 121 -0.50 -3.33 -16.20
N VAL A 122 0.03 -4.55 -16.35
CA VAL A 122 0.82 -5.00 -17.51
C VAL A 122 0.20 -6.28 -18.02
N TYR A 123 -0.08 -6.32 -19.32
CA TYR A 123 -0.74 -7.42 -19.99
C TYR A 123 0.27 -8.27 -20.73
N ASN A 124 0.22 -9.58 -20.47
CA ASN A 124 1.02 -10.55 -21.22
C ASN A 124 0.12 -11.20 -22.28
N THR A 125 0.25 -10.76 -23.51
CA THR A 125 -0.58 -11.20 -24.63
C THR A 125 0.18 -12.05 -25.62
N ARG A 126 -0.53 -12.62 -26.59
CA ARG A 126 0.08 -13.47 -27.63
C ARG A 126 1.25 -12.80 -28.36
N TYR A 127 1.26 -11.47 -28.54
CA TYR A 127 2.24 -10.78 -29.39
C TYR A 127 3.23 -9.91 -28.64
N ALA A 128 2.86 -9.38 -27.49
CA ALA A 128 3.74 -8.52 -26.71
C ALA A 128 3.30 -8.43 -25.25
N LYS A 129 4.23 -8.02 -24.41
CA LYS A 129 3.95 -7.59 -23.03
C LYS A 129 3.83 -6.07 -23.02
N PHE A 130 2.65 -5.54 -22.72
CA PHE A 130 2.41 -4.10 -22.77
C PHE A 130 1.57 -3.60 -21.60
N ALA A 131 1.60 -2.29 -21.41
CA ALA A 131 0.72 -1.58 -20.49
C ALA A 131 -0.17 -0.60 -21.24
N VAL A 132 -1.30 -0.26 -20.65
CA VAL A 132 -2.17 0.84 -21.09
C VAL A 132 -2.27 1.85 -19.98
N LEU A 133 -2.07 3.13 -20.32
CA LEU A 133 -2.25 4.29 -19.47
C LEU A 133 -3.16 5.28 -20.21
N ILE A 134 -4.17 5.83 -19.55
CA ILE A 134 -5.20 6.61 -20.24
C ILE A 134 -4.93 8.11 -20.15
N CYS A 135 -4.79 8.76 -21.30
CA CYS A 135 -4.80 10.22 -21.50
C CYS A 135 -3.98 10.99 -20.44
N TYR A 136 -4.63 11.49 -19.38
CA TYR A 136 -3.99 12.31 -18.35
C TYR A 136 -2.85 11.61 -17.61
N ASP A 137 -2.86 10.27 -17.53
CA ASP A 137 -1.73 9.47 -16.98
C ASP A 137 -0.40 9.76 -17.71
N GLN A 138 -0.45 10.26 -18.95
CA GLN A 138 0.73 10.60 -19.75
C GLN A 138 1.60 11.73 -19.18
N TRP A 139 1.05 12.54 -18.28
CA TRP A 139 1.77 13.65 -17.67
C TRP A 139 2.59 13.22 -16.43
N PHE A 140 2.37 11.99 -15.94
CA PHE A 140 2.97 11.46 -14.72
C PHE A 140 4.10 10.47 -15.05
N PRO A 141 5.39 10.87 -14.88
CA PRO A 141 6.54 10.01 -15.14
C PRO A 141 6.52 8.71 -14.33
N GLU A 142 5.94 8.74 -13.13
CA GLU A 142 5.78 7.62 -12.22
C GLU A 142 4.97 6.49 -12.86
N ALA A 143 3.86 6.82 -13.51
CA ALA A 143 3.01 5.84 -14.19
C ALA A 143 3.79 5.04 -15.24
N ALA A 144 4.49 5.74 -16.14
CA ALA A 144 5.32 5.13 -17.17
C ALA A 144 6.46 4.29 -16.57
N ARG A 145 7.08 4.77 -15.48
CA ARG A 145 8.16 4.07 -14.78
C ARG A 145 7.67 2.79 -14.13
N ILE A 146 6.53 2.81 -13.43
CA ILE A 146 5.97 1.64 -12.75
C ILE A 146 5.67 0.54 -13.76
N VAL A 147 4.96 0.83 -14.84
CA VAL A 147 4.61 -0.22 -15.82
C VAL A 147 5.83 -0.77 -16.55
N ALA A 148 6.85 0.05 -16.80
CA ALA A 148 8.10 -0.42 -17.38
C ALA A 148 8.88 -1.34 -16.42
N LEU A 149 8.88 -1.06 -15.11
CA LEU A 149 9.47 -1.91 -14.08
C LEU A 149 8.69 -3.23 -13.92
N LYS A 150 7.37 -3.21 -14.09
CA LYS A 150 6.54 -4.42 -14.17
C LYS A 150 6.77 -5.23 -15.47
N GLY A 151 7.63 -4.72 -16.37
CA GLY A 151 8.12 -5.42 -17.55
C GLY A 151 7.34 -5.16 -18.83
N ALA A 152 6.64 -4.03 -18.96
CA ALA A 152 6.06 -3.64 -20.24
C ALA A 152 7.15 -3.35 -21.28
N ASP A 153 6.92 -3.82 -22.51
CA ASP A 153 7.75 -3.52 -23.67
C ASP A 153 7.16 -2.40 -24.51
N ILE A 154 5.85 -2.21 -24.42
CA ILE A 154 5.11 -1.13 -25.11
C ILE A 154 4.20 -0.46 -24.08
N ILE A 155 4.06 0.88 -24.17
CA ILE A 155 3.05 1.62 -23.43
C ILE A 155 2.09 2.24 -24.45
N PHE A 156 0.79 1.89 -24.33
CA PHE A 156 -0.28 2.52 -25.11
C PHE A 156 -0.93 3.64 -24.30
N TYR A 157 -1.17 4.77 -24.95
CA TYR A 157 -1.90 5.90 -24.40
C TYR A 157 -3.13 6.22 -25.25
N PRO A 158 -4.28 5.55 -25.05
CA PRO A 158 -5.55 6.04 -25.58
C PRO A 158 -5.87 7.39 -24.95
N THR A 159 -6.17 8.39 -25.78
CA THR A 159 -6.14 9.80 -25.40
C THR A 159 -7.30 10.56 -26.04
N ALA A 160 -7.79 11.59 -25.33
CA ALA A 160 -8.72 12.60 -25.82
C ALA A 160 -8.21 13.99 -25.42
N ILE A 161 -7.21 14.51 -26.13
CA ILE A 161 -6.60 15.80 -25.83
C ILE A 161 -6.62 16.73 -27.06
N GLY A 162 -6.91 18.01 -26.82
CA GLY A 162 -7.06 19.00 -27.89
C GLY A 162 -6.91 20.44 -27.39
N TRP A 163 -7.10 21.38 -28.31
CA TRP A 163 -7.19 22.79 -28.00
C TRP A 163 -8.57 23.18 -27.52
N ILE A 164 -8.66 24.07 -26.54
CA ILE A 164 -9.92 24.73 -26.19
C ILE A 164 -10.17 25.87 -27.18
N LYS A 165 -11.34 25.88 -27.80
CA LYS A 165 -11.71 26.94 -28.79
C LYS A 165 -11.61 28.32 -28.17
N GLY A 166 -10.91 29.20 -28.84
CA GLY A 166 -10.73 30.59 -28.42
C GLY A 166 -9.71 30.81 -27.29
N ALA A 167 -9.16 29.73 -26.70
CA ALA A 167 -8.08 29.86 -25.71
C ALA A 167 -6.72 30.05 -26.42
N THR A 168 -5.89 30.94 -25.85
CA THR A 168 -4.49 31.07 -26.21
C THR A 168 -3.64 30.68 -25.01
N PRO A 169 -3.02 29.49 -25.03
CA PRO A 169 -2.20 29.02 -23.91
C PRO A 169 -1.03 29.96 -23.65
N ARG A 170 -0.87 30.40 -22.40
CA ARG A 170 0.27 31.26 -22.02
C ARG A 170 1.57 30.45 -21.91
N GLU A 171 1.46 29.18 -21.58
CA GLU A 171 2.53 28.21 -21.44
C GLU A 171 3.08 27.67 -22.76
N GLY A 172 2.42 27.93 -23.89
CA GLY A 172 2.89 27.58 -25.22
C GLY A 172 2.14 26.46 -25.93
N ASP A 173 2.85 25.68 -26.74
CA ASP A 173 2.27 24.62 -27.60
C ASP A 173 2.02 23.33 -26.82
N TRP A 174 0.78 23.10 -26.40
CA TRP A 174 0.37 21.91 -25.68
C TRP A 174 0.61 20.61 -26.47
N ARG A 175 0.45 20.65 -27.80
CA ARG A 175 0.70 19.46 -28.63
C ARG A 175 2.18 19.09 -28.63
N SER A 176 3.06 20.06 -28.70
CA SER A 176 4.51 19.83 -28.62
C SER A 176 4.92 19.31 -27.25
N ALA A 177 4.35 19.85 -26.18
CA ALA A 177 4.58 19.35 -24.82
C ALA A 177 4.11 17.92 -24.66
N TRP A 178 2.90 17.62 -25.14
CA TRP A 178 2.29 16.27 -25.14
C TRP A 178 3.16 15.21 -25.83
N GLU A 179 3.68 15.52 -27.01
CA GLU A 179 4.59 14.62 -27.72
C GLU A 179 5.94 14.49 -26.99
N THR A 180 6.47 15.59 -26.48
CA THR A 180 7.78 15.63 -25.83
C THR A 180 7.79 14.78 -24.55
N VAL A 181 6.79 14.89 -23.68
CA VAL A 181 6.73 14.11 -22.43
C VAL A 181 6.65 12.62 -22.72
N GLN A 182 5.85 12.21 -23.68
CA GLN A 182 5.69 10.80 -24.03
C GLN A 182 6.98 10.21 -24.64
N ARG A 183 7.63 10.94 -25.53
CA ARG A 183 8.95 10.54 -26.05
C ARG A 183 10.00 10.45 -24.93
N GLY A 184 9.94 11.37 -23.97
CA GLY A 184 10.75 11.29 -22.74
C GLY A 184 10.51 10.01 -21.95
N HIS A 185 9.25 9.59 -21.83
CA HIS A 185 8.91 8.31 -21.18
C HIS A 185 9.47 7.09 -21.94
N ALA A 186 9.39 7.08 -23.26
CA ALA A 186 9.97 6.02 -24.08
C ALA A 186 11.49 5.89 -23.83
N ILE A 187 12.21 7.01 -23.87
CA ILE A 187 13.67 7.05 -23.63
C ILE A 187 14.01 6.58 -22.21
N ALA A 188 13.42 7.25 -21.21
CA ALA A 188 13.76 7.02 -19.80
C ALA A 188 13.46 5.60 -19.34
N ASN A 189 12.49 4.92 -19.96
CA ASN A 189 12.06 3.57 -19.62
C ASN A 189 12.52 2.49 -20.60
N SER A 190 13.17 2.88 -21.71
CA SER A 190 13.63 1.98 -22.78
C SER A 190 12.50 1.06 -23.27
N VAL A 191 11.36 1.68 -23.62
CA VAL A 191 10.14 1.01 -24.11
C VAL A 191 9.64 1.69 -25.38
N HIS A 192 8.94 0.96 -26.24
CA HIS A 192 8.17 1.60 -27.30
C HIS A 192 6.93 2.29 -26.71
N LEU A 193 6.47 3.35 -27.38
CA LEU A 193 5.29 4.06 -26.95
C LEU A 193 4.36 4.33 -28.13
N VAL A 194 3.06 4.17 -27.91
CA VAL A 194 2.01 4.39 -28.90
C VAL A 194 0.94 5.30 -28.31
N ALA A 195 0.84 6.53 -28.82
CA ALA A 195 -0.17 7.50 -28.43
C ALA A 195 -1.32 7.49 -29.44
N VAL A 196 -2.54 7.31 -28.98
CA VAL A 196 -3.73 7.19 -29.82
C VAL A 196 -4.72 8.27 -29.44
N ASN A 197 -4.74 9.39 -30.18
CA ASN A 197 -5.56 10.56 -29.90
C ASN A 197 -6.77 10.66 -30.83
N ARG A 198 -7.81 11.32 -30.36
CA ARG A 198 -8.96 11.73 -31.14
C ARG A 198 -8.58 12.85 -32.13
N VAL A 199 -9.36 13.03 -33.20
CA VAL A 199 -9.19 14.10 -34.20
C VAL A 199 -10.52 14.73 -34.52
N GLY A 200 -10.52 16.06 -34.77
CA GLY A 200 -11.73 16.81 -35.17
C GLY A 200 -12.29 17.70 -34.08
N GLU A 201 -13.43 18.30 -34.35
CA GLU A 201 -14.08 19.26 -33.45
C GLU A 201 -15.26 18.64 -32.74
N GLU A 202 -15.29 18.77 -31.40
CA GLU A 202 -16.41 18.33 -30.56
C GLU A 202 -16.70 19.39 -29.49
N GLY A 203 -17.86 20.05 -29.57
CA GLY A 203 -18.20 21.11 -28.62
C GLY A 203 -17.20 22.25 -28.58
N ASP A 204 -16.59 22.46 -27.41
CA ASP A 204 -15.60 23.52 -27.18
C ASP A 204 -14.15 23.05 -27.41
N LEU A 205 -13.95 21.78 -27.82
CA LEU A 205 -12.65 21.20 -28.05
C LEU A 205 -12.33 21.00 -29.54
N ILE A 206 -11.08 21.15 -29.89
CA ILE A 206 -10.47 20.81 -31.19
C ILE A 206 -9.39 19.78 -30.91
N PHE A 207 -9.72 18.50 -31.06
CA PHE A 207 -8.77 17.40 -30.92
C PHE A 207 -7.77 17.43 -32.07
N TRP A 208 -6.49 17.52 -31.77
CA TRP A 208 -5.43 17.71 -32.76
C TRP A 208 -4.95 16.44 -33.45
N GLY A 209 -5.56 15.28 -33.23
CA GLY A 209 -5.12 14.03 -33.82
C GLY A 209 -3.65 13.75 -33.55
N SER A 210 -2.87 13.60 -34.58
CA SER A 210 -1.41 13.43 -34.54
C SER A 210 -1.00 12.20 -33.69
N SER A 211 -1.83 11.17 -33.63
CA SER A 211 -1.45 9.88 -33.04
C SER A 211 -0.08 9.44 -33.56
N PHE A 212 0.77 8.89 -32.70
CA PHE A 212 2.12 8.52 -33.11
C PHE A 212 2.64 7.31 -32.38
N ALA A 213 3.63 6.67 -32.99
CA ALA A 213 4.46 5.67 -32.33
C ALA A 213 5.91 6.12 -32.32
N CYS A 214 6.61 5.86 -31.22
CA CYS A 214 8.05 6.06 -31.12
C CYS A 214 8.77 4.83 -30.58
N ASP A 215 10.05 4.73 -30.94
CA ASP A 215 10.93 3.66 -30.46
C ASP A 215 11.42 3.93 -29.03
N SER A 216 12.17 2.98 -28.48
CA SER A 216 12.71 3.04 -27.12
C SER A 216 13.81 4.10 -26.92
N PHE A 217 14.16 4.85 -27.96
CA PHE A 217 15.04 6.01 -27.91
C PHE A 217 14.33 7.32 -28.30
N GLY A 218 13.00 7.30 -28.35
CA GLY A 218 12.14 8.46 -28.56
C GLY A 218 12.07 8.95 -30.01
N ASN A 219 12.57 8.20 -30.99
CA ASN A 219 12.43 8.56 -32.38
C ASN A 219 11.00 8.24 -32.82
N VAL A 220 10.31 9.22 -33.42
CA VAL A 220 8.96 9.01 -33.97
C VAL A 220 9.08 8.14 -35.22
N ILE A 221 8.53 6.93 -35.14
CA ILE A 221 8.54 5.91 -36.21
C ILE A 221 7.46 6.23 -37.23
N ALA A 222 6.27 6.61 -36.75
CA ALA A 222 5.12 6.95 -37.60
C ALA A 222 4.19 7.94 -36.90
N ARG A 223 3.42 8.69 -37.70
CA ARG A 223 2.47 9.70 -37.23
C ARG A 223 1.23 9.72 -38.13
N ALA A 224 0.06 9.77 -37.51
CA ALA A 224 -1.23 9.93 -38.18
C ALA A 224 -1.52 11.40 -38.51
N SER A 225 -2.57 11.63 -39.33
CA SER A 225 -3.07 12.94 -39.68
C SER A 225 -3.46 13.77 -38.44
N ASN A 226 -3.31 15.09 -38.56
CA ASN A 226 -3.83 16.04 -37.57
C ASN A 226 -5.17 16.67 -38.01
N LYS A 227 -5.79 16.17 -39.07
CA LYS A 227 -7.05 16.67 -39.61
C LYS A 227 -8.06 15.61 -39.93
N ASP A 228 -7.59 14.47 -40.41
CA ASP A 228 -8.44 13.42 -40.92
C ASP A 228 -8.36 12.18 -40.00
N GLU A 229 -9.47 11.43 -39.94
CA GLU A 229 -9.46 10.11 -39.29
C GLU A 229 -8.53 9.15 -40.05
N ASP A 230 -7.64 8.51 -39.32
CA ASP A 230 -6.64 7.61 -39.87
C ASP A 230 -6.49 6.35 -38.99
N ALA A 231 -6.17 5.22 -39.63
CA ALA A 231 -5.75 3.99 -38.96
C ALA A 231 -4.25 3.79 -39.23
N LEU A 232 -3.43 4.25 -38.30
CA LEU A 232 -1.97 4.13 -38.38
C LEU A 232 -1.53 2.70 -38.08
N VAL A 233 -0.90 2.03 -39.06
CA VAL A 233 -0.29 0.70 -38.88
C VAL A 233 1.23 0.87 -38.92
N VAL A 234 1.91 0.38 -37.89
CA VAL A 234 3.36 0.53 -37.71
C VAL A 234 3.99 -0.74 -37.19
N GLU A 235 5.17 -1.05 -37.67
CA GLU A 235 6.00 -2.17 -37.17
C GLU A 235 6.90 -1.66 -36.03
N LEU A 236 6.92 -2.39 -34.90
CA LEU A 236 7.75 -2.08 -33.73
C LEU A 236 8.81 -3.18 -33.55
N ASP A 237 10.08 -2.80 -33.58
CA ASP A 237 11.19 -3.69 -33.26
C ASP A 237 11.43 -3.75 -31.76
N LEU A 238 10.77 -4.69 -31.07
CA LEU A 238 10.91 -4.86 -29.62
C LEU A 238 12.33 -5.32 -29.18
N GLY A 239 13.15 -5.82 -30.11
CA GLY A 239 14.56 -6.13 -29.85
C GLY A 239 15.36 -4.91 -29.44
N MET A 240 15.04 -3.74 -30.00
CA MET A 240 15.65 -2.46 -29.67
C MET A 240 15.49 -2.08 -28.19
N ASN A 241 14.36 -2.44 -27.55
CA ASN A 241 14.18 -2.18 -26.11
C ASN A 241 15.30 -2.83 -25.29
N ARG A 242 15.62 -4.07 -25.61
CA ARG A 242 16.67 -4.82 -24.94
C ARG A 242 18.04 -4.21 -25.18
N GLU A 243 18.35 -3.85 -26.41
CA GLU A 243 19.63 -3.22 -26.76
C GLU A 243 19.82 -1.89 -26.00
N VAL A 244 18.77 -1.05 -25.92
CA VAL A 244 18.82 0.20 -25.18
C VAL A 244 18.94 -0.05 -23.66
N ARG A 245 18.17 -0.98 -23.09
CA ARG A 245 18.24 -1.34 -21.67
C ARG A 245 19.63 -1.84 -21.27
N GLU A 246 20.23 -2.70 -22.07
CA GLU A 246 21.56 -3.27 -21.82
C GLU A 246 22.68 -2.25 -22.06
N GLY A 247 22.60 -1.49 -23.15
CA GLY A 247 23.62 -0.53 -23.57
C GLY A 247 23.71 0.70 -22.66
N TRP A 248 22.60 1.37 -22.42
CA TRP A 248 22.54 2.60 -21.61
C TRP A 248 22.36 2.32 -20.12
N GLY A 249 21.77 1.19 -19.74
CA GLY A 249 21.64 0.76 -18.35
C GLY A 249 20.76 1.67 -17.49
N PHE A 250 19.77 2.36 -18.06
CA PHE A 250 18.89 3.28 -17.33
C PHE A 250 18.14 2.57 -16.19
N MET A 251 17.75 1.31 -16.37
CA MET A 251 17.05 0.53 -15.34
C MET A 251 18.00 -0.01 -14.26
N ARG A 252 19.16 -0.56 -14.62
CA ARG A 252 20.10 -1.17 -13.65
C ARG A 252 20.86 -0.15 -12.80
N ASN A 253 21.00 1.09 -13.28
CA ASN A 253 21.71 2.15 -12.57
C ASN A 253 20.77 3.04 -11.75
N ARG A 254 19.53 2.63 -11.53
CA ARG A 254 18.60 3.33 -10.64
C ARG A 254 19.12 3.26 -9.19
N ARG A 255 18.74 4.25 -8.43
CA ARG A 255 19.03 4.37 -6.99
C ARG A 255 17.69 4.38 -6.23
N PRO A 256 16.93 3.23 -6.18
CA PRO A 256 15.59 3.16 -5.59
C PRO A 256 15.56 3.69 -4.16
N GLU A 257 16.62 3.47 -3.41
CA GLU A 257 16.83 3.93 -2.03
C GLU A 257 16.80 5.47 -1.86
N LEU A 258 16.84 6.20 -2.96
CA LEU A 258 16.78 7.68 -2.97
C LEU A 258 15.46 8.22 -3.55
N TYR A 259 14.54 7.36 -3.98
CA TYR A 259 13.34 7.79 -4.71
C TYR A 259 12.09 7.90 -3.84
N TRP A 260 12.17 7.59 -2.56
CA TRP A 260 11.06 7.71 -1.63
C TRP A 260 10.41 9.12 -1.59
N PRO A 261 11.13 10.27 -1.80
CA PRO A 261 10.46 11.57 -1.85
C PRO A 261 9.41 11.72 -2.97
N ILE A 262 9.43 10.81 -3.98
CA ILE A 262 8.43 10.83 -5.06
C ILE A 262 7.03 10.43 -4.53
N VAL A 263 6.97 9.62 -3.49
CA VAL A 263 5.70 9.18 -2.88
C VAL A 263 5.23 10.08 -1.74
N GLU A 264 6.04 11.07 -1.35
CA GLU A 264 5.63 12.10 -0.41
C GLU A 264 4.69 13.11 -1.07
N MET A 265 3.67 13.53 -0.34
CA MET A 265 2.85 14.66 -0.76
C MET A 265 3.70 15.94 -0.71
N CYS A 266 3.78 16.68 -1.82
CA CYS A 266 4.52 17.94 -1.89
C CYS A 266 4.09 18.88 -0.77
N SER A 267 4.99 19.16 0.18
CA SER A 267 4.83 20.18 1.21
C SER A 267 5.10 21.58 0.63
N GLY A 268 4.43 21.95 -0.45
CA GLY A 268 4.65 23.23 -1.12
C GLY A 268 3.40 23.78 -1.79
N GLU A 269 2.85 24.85 -1.21
CA GLU A 269 1.90 25.78 -1.81
C GLU A 269 0.53 25.24 -2.25
N HIS A 270 -0.32 24.88 -1.26
CA HIS A 270 -1.74 25.14 -1.40
C HIS A 270 -2.20 26.14 -0.35
N GLN A 271 -2.82 27.20 -0.86
CA GLN A 271 -3.42 28.31 -0.12
C GLN A 271 -4.22 27.79 1.07
N ARG A 272 -4.07 28.48 2.21
CA ARG A 272 -4.92 28.30 3.39
C ARG A 272 -6.39 28.55 3.01
N GLU A 273 -7.07 27.52 2.55
CA GLU A 273 -8.51 27.39 2.68
C GLU A 273 -8.80 26.88 4.09
N GLU A 274 -9.90 27.38 4.67
CA GLU A 274 -10.34 27.02 6.02
C GLU A 274 -10.28 25.49 6.18
N LYS A 275 -9.60 25.02 7.25
CA LYS A 275 -9.45 23.62 7.60
C LYS A 275 -10.82 22.97 7.80
N THR A 276 -11.39 22.42 6.75
CA THR A 276 -12.35 21.34 6.89
C THR A 276 -11.56 20.07 7.18
N LEU A 277 -11.92 19.35 8.24
CA LEU A 277 -11.35 18.03 8.55
C LEU A 277 -11.39 17.14 7.29
N PRO A 278 -10.35 16.31 7.04
CA PRO A 278 -10.30 15.45 5.88
C PRO A 278 -11.60 14.64 5.77
N CYS A 279 -12.33 14.82 4.68
CA CYS A 279 -13.46 13.95 4.34
C CYS A 279 -12.86 12.79 3.55
N PHE A 280 -12.76 11.63 4.17
CA PHE A 280 -12.26 10.42 3.54
C PHE A 280 -13.42 9.74 2.83
N ASP A 281 -13.43 9.74 1.51
CA ASP A 281 -14.25 8.82 0.75
C ASP A 281 -13.56 7.45 0.75
N GLU A 282 -14.27 6.39 1.22
CA GLU A 282 -13.81 4.98 1.22
C GLU A 282 -12.85 4.56 2.36
N THR A 283 -13.15 4.91 3.60
CA THR A 283 -12.41 4.36 4.75
C THR A 283 -12.92 2.96 5.14
N PRO A 284 -12.08 2.13 5.81
CA PRO A 284 -12.55 0.86 6.38
C PRO A 284 -13.83 0.99 7.21
N LEU A 285 -13.97 2.07 7.99
CA LEU A 285 -15.15 2.32 8.83
C LEU A 285 -16.45 2.40 8.01
N GLU A 286 -16.44 3.02 6.83
CA GLU A 286 -17.61 3.13 5.94
C GLU A 286 -18.06 1.78 5.41
N TYR A 287 -17.12 0.85 5.26
CA TYR A 287 -17.40 -0.55 4.90
C TYR A 287 -17.74 -1.42 6.12
N GLY A 288 -17.79 -0.86 7.32
CA GLY A 288 -18.10 -1.56 8.56
C GLY A 288 -16.93 -2.34 9.16
N PHE A 289 -15.70 -2.03 8.74
CA PHE A 289 -14.50 -2.61 9.35
C PHE A 289 -14.06 -1.84 10.60
N HIS A 290 -13.41 -2.55 11.53
CA HIS A 290 -12.74 -1.98 12.68
C HIS A 290 -11.53 -2.84 13.06
N MET A 291 -10.55 -2.27 13.76
CA MET A 291 -9.41 -3.01 14.31
C MET A 291 -9.87 -3.76 15.58
N PRO A 292 -9.78 -5.10 15.60
CA PRO A 292 -10.12 -5.90 16.80
C PRO A 292 -9.01 -5.78 17.85
N ALA A 293 -9.36 -6.10 19.10
CA ALA A 293 -8.37 -6.17 20.16
C ALA A 293 -7.44 -7.37 20.00
N GLU A 294 -6.18 -7.25 20.44
CA GLU A 294 -5.18 -8.31 20.31
C GLU A 294 -5.55 -9.59 21.07
N TRP A 295 -6.35 -9.52 22.15
CA TRP A 295 -6.81 -10.73 22.86
C TRP A 295 -7.97 -11.45 22.18
N GLU A 296 -8.53 -10.95 21.08
CA GLU A 296 -9.52 -11.64 20.26
C GLU A 296 -8.84 -12.80 19.50
N ARG A 297 -9.62 -13.75 18.97
CA ARG A 297 -9.01 -14.91 18.31
C ARG A 297 -8.30 -14.53 17.02
N HIS A 298 -7.14 -15.12 16.83
CA HIS A 298 -6.32 -15.02 15.62
C HIS A 298 -6.48 -16.26 14.75
N ASP A 299 -6.41 -16.08 13.42
CA ASP A 299 -6.18 -17.16 12.48
C ASP A 299 -4.68 -17.44 12.34
N ALA A 300 -3.85 -16.41 12.44
CA ALA A 300 -2.40 -16.53 12.30
C ALA A 300 -1.64 -15.40 13.01
N VAL A 301 -0.33 -15.61 13.18
CA VAL A 301 0.67 -14.59 13.49
C VAL A 301 1.70 -14.52 12.38
N TRP A 302 2.20 -13.33 12.12
CA TRP A 302 3.26 -13.05 11.16
C TRP A 302 4.55 -12.67 11.87
N LEU A 303 5.68 -13.25 11.42
CA LEU A 303 7.04 -13.04 11.92
C LEU A 303 8.01 -12.99 10.73
N SER A 304 9.18 -12.38 10.90
CA SER A 304 10.33 -12.48 9.99
C SER A 304 11.52 -13.08 10.72
N TRP A 305 12.22 -14.03 10.07
CA TRP A 305 13.37 -14.70 10.72
C TRP A 305 14.56 -13.76 10.87
N PRO A 306 15.22 -13.68 12.05
CA PRO A 306 16.36 -12.79 12.29
C PRO A 306 17.59 -13.25 11.52
N TYR A 307 18.35 -12.29 10.95
CA TYR A 307 19.59 -12.60 10.25
C TYR A 307 20.60 -11.46 10.25
N ASP A 308 20.22 -10.26 10.64
CA ASP A 308 21.07 -9.09 10.62
C ASP A 308 21.97 -9.05 11.86
N LEU A 309 23.31 -9.06 11.64
CA LEU A 309 24.30 -9.04 12.70
C LEU A 309 24.56 -7.63 13.25
N ASP A 310 24.16 -6.59 12.52
CA ASP A 310 24.26 -5.21 13.01
C ASP A 310 23.17 -4.94 14.05
N SER A 311 21.94 -5.42 13.80
CA SER A 311 20.84 -5.37 14.77
C SER A 311 21.04 -6.37 15.92
N PHE A 312 21.56 -7.58 15.63
CA PHE A 312 21.68 -8.68 16.59
C PHE A 312 23.08 -9.29 16.60
N PRO A 313 24.03 -8.70 17.33
CA PRO A 313 25.40 -9.23 17.40
C PRO A 313 25.50 -10.68 17.91
N GLU A 314 24.61 -11.07 18.83
CA GLU A 314 24.50 -12.44 19.38
C GLU A 314 23.32 -13.18 18.72
N ILE A 315 23.35 -13.33 17.40
CA ILE A 315 22.23 -13.84 16.58
C ILE A 315 21.75 -15.23 17.02
N GLU A 316 22.63 -16.12 17.47
CA GLU A 316 22.28 -17.47 17.92
C GLU A 316 21.35 -17.46 19.15
N ASP A 317 21.54 -16.52 20.06
CA ASP A 317 20.66 -16.33 21.22
C ASP A 317 19.30 -15.76 20.80
N VAL A 318 19.27 -14.86 19.81
CA VAL A 318 18.05 -14.31 19.23
C VAL A 318 17.28 -15.41 18.47
N GLU A 319 17.93 -16.23 17.66
CA GLU A 319 17.31 -17.39 16.99
C GLU A 319 16.72 -18.38 18.03
N THR A 320 17.41 -18.61 19.16
CA THR A 320 16.90 -19.43 20.24
C THR A 320 15.61 -18.86 20.83
N ALA A 321 15.54 -17.54 21.01
CA ALA A 321 14.32 -16.86 21.45
C ALA A 321 13.19 -16.99 20.41
N TYR A 322 13.49 -16.84 19.12
CA TYR A 322 12.53 -17.02 18.02
C TYR A 322 11.97 -18.44 17.96
N ILE A 323 12.80 -19.45 18.12
CA ILE A 323 12.37 -20.86 18.20
C ILE A 323 11.41 -21.05 19.38
N ALA A 324 11.71 -20.49 20.55
CA ALA A 324 10.84 -20.56 21.72
C ALA A 324 9.50 -19.86 21.51
N ILE A 325 9.51 -18.68 20.84
CA ILE A 325 8.31 -17.94 20.43
C ILE A 325 7.45 -18.79 19.48
N ILE A 326 8.03 -19.28 18.40
CA ILE A 326 7.33 -20.10 17.40
C ILE A 326 6.78 -21.37 18.03
N LYS A 327 7.57 -22.07 18.87
CA LYS A 327 7.14 -23.26 19.60
C LYS A 327 5.94 -23.01 20.52
N ALA A 328 5.86 -21.83 21.11
CA ALA A 328 4.74 -21.47 21.97
C ALA A 328 3.49 -21.09 21.15
N LEU A 329 3.64 -20.37 20.03
CA LEU A 329 2.53 -19.83 19.23
C LEU A 329 1.86 -20.90 18.36
N HIS A 330 2.63 -21.81 17.73
CA HIS A 330 2.12 -22.76 16.75
C HIS A 330 1.07 -23.73 17.32
N GLU A 331 0.97 -23.88 18.64
CA GLU A 331 -0.06 -24.69 19.27
C GLU A 331 -1.45 -24.06 19.13
N GLY A 332 -1.56 -22.73 19.19
CA GLY A 332 -2.81 -21.98 19.22
C GLY A 332 -3.20 -21.30 17.89
N GLU A 333 -2.25 -21.01 17.00
CA GLU A 333 -2.47 -20.26 15.77
C GLU A 333 -1.46 -20.63 14.68
N LEU A 334 -1.80 -20.41 13.42
CA LEU A 334 -0.87 -20.61 12.32
C LEU A 334 0.27 -19.59 12.42
N VAL A 335 1.51 -20.03 12.25
CA VAL A 335 2.66 -19.12 12.17
C VAL A 335 3.06 -18.92 10.73
N ASN A 336 2.90 -17.68 10.22
CA ASN A 336 3.45 -17.26 8.95
C ASN A 336 4.86 -16.70 9.20
N LEU A 337 5.86 -17.29 8.60
CA LEU A 337 7.26 -16.91 8.79
C LEU A 337 7.86 -16.45 7.46
N LEU A 338 8.28 -15.19 7.40
CA LEU A 338 9.10 -14.70 6.31
C LEU A 338 10.53 -15.21 6.46
N VAL A 339 11.07 -15.69 5.35
CA VAL A 339 12.47 -16.04 5.20
C VAL A 339 13.02 -15.40 3.93
N LYS A 340 14.25 -14.95 3.97
CA LYS A 340 14.84 -14.10 2.91
C LYS A 340 15.00 -14.82 1.59
N ASP A 341 15.37 -16.10 1.64
CA ASP A 341 15.66 -16.93 0.49
C ASP A 341 15.58 -18.44 0.83
N GLU A 342 15.71 -19.29 -0.18
CA GLU A 342 15.69 -20.75 -0.01
C GLU A 342 16.86 -21.26 0.87
N MET A 343 18.02 -20.63 0.84
CA MET A 343 19.16 -21.02 1.66
C MET A 343 18.89 -20.79 3.16
N MET A 344 18.24 -19.67 3.50
CA MET A 344 17.76 -19.42 4.86
C MET A 344 16.70 -20.42 5.26
N LEU A 345 15.74 -20.73 4.37
CA LEU A 345 14.69 -21.72 4.63
C LEU A 345 15.31 -23.09 4.96
N ASP A 346 16.25 -23.57 4.13
CA ASP A 346 16.94 -24.84 4.32
C ASP A 346 17.71 -24.91 5.65
N ARG A 347 18.17 -23.77 6.15
CA ARG A 347 18.83 -23.66 7.47
C ARG A 347 17.82 -23.66 8.62
N VAL A 348 16.71 -22.96 8.48
CA VAL A 348 15.72 -22.76 9.54
C VAL A 348 14.85 -24.00 9.79
N LEU A 349 14.50 -24.73 8.73
CA LEU A 349 13.65 -25.92 8.84
C LEU A 349 14.18 -26.96 9.85
N PRO A 350 15.45 -27.42 9.76
CA PRO A 350 15.97 -28.36 10.76
C PRO A 350 15.99 -27.82 12.18
N MET A 351 16.25 -26.53 12.38
CA MET A 351 16.24 -25.90 13.71
C MET A 351 14.87 -25.96 14.36
N LEU A 352 13.80 -25.76 13.58
CA LEU A 352 12.43 -25.85 14.06
C LEU A 352 12.00 -27.31 14.31
N GLU A 353 12.40 -28.25 13.43
CA GLU A 353 12.15 -29.68 13.62
C GLU A 353 12.86 -30.22 14.87
N ASP A 354 14.11 -29.88 15.11
CA ASP A 354 14.88 -30.26 16.28
C ASP A 354 14.28 -29.70 17.59
N ALA A 355 13.54 -28.61 17.49
CA ALA A 355 12.79 -28.00 18.59
C ALA A 355 11.38 -28.58 18.78
N ASP A 356 10.98 -29.61 18.06
CA ASP A 356 9.64 -30.23 18.08
C ASP A 356 8.52 -29.29 17.64
N VAL A 357 8.77 -28.37 16.70
CA VAL A 357 7.73 -27.53 16.09
C VAL A 357 6.99 -28.31 15.00
N ASP A 358 5.66 -28.32 15.06
CA ASP A 358 4.84 -28.94 14.03
C ASP A 358 4.79 -28.05 12.77
N LEU A 359 5.63 -28.32 11.77
CA LEU A 359 5.74 -27.56 10.54
C LEU A 359 4.42 -27.50 9.72
N ARG A 360 3.44 -28.40 9.97
CA ARG A 360 2.11 -28.34 9.35
C ARG A 360 1.28 -27.16 9.83
N LYS A 361 1.65 -26.56 10.96
CA LYS A 361 1.06 -25.36 11.54
C LYS A 361 1.86 -24.10 11.23
N MET A 362 2.75 -24.19 10.27
CA MET A 362 3.55 -23.08 9.77
C MET A 362 3.36 -22.87 8.27
N LYS A 363 3.49 -21.63 7.82
CA LYS A 363 3.57 -21.27 6.41
C LYS A 363 4.81 -20.40 6.23
N PHE A 364 5.69 -20.82 5.31
CA PHE A 364 6.91 -20.08 4.98
C PHE A 364 6.68 -19.22 3.75
N HIS A 365 7.16 -17.98 3.80
CA HIS A 365 7.06 -17.02 2.71
C HIS A 365 8.44 -16.52 2.33
N LEU A 366 8.83 -16.71 1.07
CA LEU A 366 10.09 -16.18 0.54
C LEU A 366 9.89 -14.70 0.20
N ALA A 367 10.53 -13.82 0.94
CA ALA A 367 10.46 -12.38 0.73
C ALA A 367 11.78 -11.71 1.11
N SER A 368 12.26 -10.79 0.29
CA SER A 368 13.41 -9.96 0.66
C SER A 368 12.94 -8.88 1.63
N TYR A 369 13.39 -8.97 2.87
CA TYR A 369 13.19 -7.96 3.92
C TYR A 369 14.53 -7.57 4.50
N ALA A 370 14.60 -6.40 5.15
CA ALA A 370 15.83 -5.90 5.76
C ALA A 370 15.95 -6.31 7.23
N ASP A 371 14.87 -6.21 8.02
CA ASP A 371 14.89 -6.54 9.45
C ASP A 371 13.55 -7.16 9.92
N VAL A 372 13.46 -7.48 11.20
CA VAL A 372 12.40 -8.33 11.79
C VAL A 372 11.16 -7.58 12.30
N TRP A 373 11.11 -6.28 12.23
CA TRP A 373 10.14 -5.41 12.91
C TRP A 373 8.76 -5.42 12.27
N PHE A 374 8.17 -6.60 12.20
CA PHE A 374 6.91 -6.87 11.49
C PHE A 374 5.73 -6.07 12.03
N ARG A 375 5.75 -5.71 13.31
CA ARG A 375 4.72 -4.86 13.92
C ARG A 375 4.62 -3.51 13.22
N ASP A 376 5.74 -2.95 12.81
CA ASP A 376 5.84 -1.57 12.34
C ASP A 376 5.74 -1.43 10.82
N TYR A 377 6.36 -2.33 10.07
CA TYR A 377 6.23 -2.33 8.61
C TYR A 377 5.09 -3.21 8.10
N GLY A 378 4.56 -4.11 8.91
CA GLY A 378 3.44 -4.97 8.56
C GLY A 378 2.10 -4.22 8.47
N PRO A 379 1.09 -4.81 7.80
CA PRO A 379 -0.21 -4.17 7.71
C PRO A 379 -0.97 -4.26 9.04
N THR A 380 -1.79 -3.26 9.33
CA THR A 380 -2.80 -3.37 10.37
C THR A 380 -4.03 -4.09 9.83
N PHE A 381 -4.45 -5.18 10.46
CA PHE A 381 -5.65 -5.91 10.04
C PHE A 381 -6.92 -5.33 10.66
N VAL A 382 -7.98 -5.25 9.86
CA VAL A 382 -9.32 -4.81 10.28
C VAL A 382 -10.37 -5.84 9.88
N VAL A 383 -11.43 -5.97 10.68
CA VAL A 383 -12.47 -6.98 10.50
C VAL A 383 -13.85 -6.36 10.32
N ASN A 384 -14.64 -6.91 9.40
CA ASN A 384 -16.08 -6.70 9.35
C ASN A 384 -16.77 -7.98 9.88
N ARG A 385 -17.25 -7.93 11.12
CA ARG A 385 -17.87 -9.10 11.79
C ARG A 385 -19.22 -9.50 11.17
N GLU A 386 -19.96 -8.54 10.60
CA GLU A 386 -21.26 -8.82 9.98
C GLU A 386 -21.10 -9.57 8.66
N LYS A 387 -20.16 -9.14 7.83
CA LYS A 387 -19.88 -9.78 6.55
C LYS A 387 -18.91 -10.96 6.66
N LYS A 388 -18.22 -11.10 7.79
CA LYS A 388 -17.13 -12.06 8.02
C LYS A 388 -15.98 -11.83 7.01
N GLU A 389 -15.56 -10.60 6.89
CA GLU A 389 -14.52 -10.17 5.98
C GLU A 389 -13.32 -9.65 6.77
N LEU A 390 -12.14 -9.97 6.29
CA LEU A 390 -10.85 -9.44 6.74
C LEU A 390 -10.35 -8.45 5.70
N ALA A 391 -9.80 -7.34 6.14
CA ALA A 391 -9.10 -6.38 5.28
C ALA A 391 -7.82 -5.91 5.96
N MET A 392 -6.99 -5.20 5.23
CA MET A 392 -5.73 -4.67 5.74
C MET A 392 -5.64 -3.16 5.49
N VAL A 393 -5.07 -2.44 6.45
CA VAL A 393 -4.67 -1.04 6.31
C VAL A 393 -3.16 -1.02 6.16
N ASN A 394 -2.71 -0.52 5.02
CA ASN A 394 -1.29 -0.43 4.71
C ASN A 394 -0.83 1.03 4.90
N TRP A 395 -0.26 1.30 6.08
CA TRP A 395 0.32 2.59 6.42
C TRP A 395 1.66 2.79 5.71
N ILE A 396 2.10 4.03 5.62
CA ILE A 396 3.46 4.31 5.15
C ILE A 396 4.43 3.98 6.30
N PHE A 397 5.38 3.10 6.04
CA PHE A 397 6.52 2.86 6.92
C PHE A 397 7.70 3.68 6.43
N ASN A 398 8.21 4.60 7.26
CA ASN A 398 9.33 5.47 6.92
C ASN A 398 10.59 5.22 7.79
N ALA A 399 10.75 3.99 8.30
CA ALA A 399 11.88 3.59 9.15
C ALA A 399 12.05 4.52 10.36
N TRP A 400 10.95 4.70 11.12
CA TRP A 400 10.82 5.49 12.35
C TRP A 400 11.29 6.95 12.21
N GLY A 401 10.81 7.60 11.14
CA GLY A 401 11.19 8.97 10.86
C GLY A 401 12.54 9.09 10.16
N GLU A 402 12.85 8.14 9.26
CA GLU A 402 14.06 8.10 8.42
C GLU A 402 15.37 7.93 9.20
N LYS A 403 15.29 7.41 10.40
CA LYS A 403 16.48 7.12 11.21
C LYS A 403 17.32 5.98 10.62
N TYR A 404 16.65 5.02 9.95
CA TYR A 404 17.24 3.80 9.39
C TYR A 404 16.81 3.61 7.92
N THR A 405 17.30 4.48 7.05
CA THR A 405 16.88 4.51 5.63
C THR A 405 17.17 3.20 4.87
N GLU A 406 18.11 2.39 5.33
CA GLU A 406 18.39 1.04 4.82
C GLU A 406 17.25 0.06 5.03
N LEU A 407 16.36 0.30 6.01
CA LEU A 407 15.22 -0.54 6.32
C LEU A 407 13.94 -0.14 5.56
N LEU A 408 13.96 0.93 4.75
CA LEU A 408 12.82 1.37 3.95
C LEU A 408 12.32 0.32 2.94
N SER A 409 13.19 -0.64 2.58
CA SER A 409 12.79 -1.76 1.71
C SER A 409 11.66 -2.61 2.30
N ASP A 410 11.48 -2.61 3.62
CA ASP A 410 10.44 -3.41 4.29
C ASP A 410 9.04 -2.86 4.10
N SER A 411 8.91 -1.61 3.66
CA SER A 411 7.62 -0.98 3.31
C SER A 411 6.83 -1.72 2.21
N VAL A 412 7.48 -2.58 1.43
CA VAL A 412 6.82 -3.38 0.37
C VAL A 412 6.23 -4.69 0.89
N ILE A 413 6.60 -5.15 2.08
CA ILE A 413 6.18 -6.44 2.64
C ILE A 413 4.65 -6.60 2.69
N PRO A 414 3.85 -5.61 3.12
CA PRO A 414 2.39 -5.73 3.08
C PRO A 414 1.82 -6.03 1.69
N SER A 415 2.42 -5.47 0.64
CA SER A 415 2.00 -5.72 -0.74
C SER A 415 2.36 -7.15 -1.19
N ILE A 416 3.56 -7.63 -0.83
CA ILE A 416 3.99 -9.02 -1.10
C ILE A 416 3.07 -10.01 -0.38
N MET A 417 2.77 -9.78 0.91
CA MET A 417 1.82 -10.61 1.67
C MET A 417 0.46 -10.67 0.98
N ASN A 418 -0.01 -9.55 0.45
CA ASN A 418 -1.34 -9.47 -0.15
C ASN A 418 -1.44 -10.18 -1.51
N GLU A 419 -0.34 -10.50 -2.17
CA GLU A 419 -0.36 -11.38 -3.35
C GLU A 419 -0.92 -12.77 -3.01
N ASP A 420 -0.64 -13.26 -1.79
CA ASP A 420 -1.14 -14.53 -1.27
C ASP A 420 -2.51 -14.38 -0.59
N LEU A 421 -2.68 -13.35 0.25
CA LEU A 421 -3.87 -13.15 1.08
C LEU A 421 -5.07 -12.67 0.27
N LYS A 422 -4.86 -11.89 -0.79
CA LYS A 422 -5.90 -11.30 -1.66
C LYS A 422 -6.99 -10.57 -0.91
N LEU A 423 -6.60 -9.83 0.13
CA LEU A 423 -7.50 -9.04 0.95
C LEU A 423 -7.75 -7.66 0.31
N GLN A 424 -8.90 -7.07 0.64
CA GLN A 424 -9.09 -5.64 0.41
C GLN A 424 -8.05 -4.87 1.20
N ALA A 425 -7.31 -3.99 0.54
CA ALA A 425 -6.28 -3.15 1.15
C ALA A 425 -6.68 -1.68 1.08
N PHE A 426 -6.50 -0.97 2.19
CA PHE A 426 -6.72 0.46 2.31
C PHE A 426 -5.39 1.18 2.51
N PHE A 427 -5.20 2.31 1.84
CA PHE A 427 -3.96 3.08 1.84
C PHE A 427 -4.22 4.50 2.36
N PRO A 428 -4.01 4.76 3.66
CA PRO A 428 -4.30 6.07 4.28
C PRO A 428 -3.43 7.21 3.76
N GLY A 429 -2.22 6.91 3.27
CA GLY A 429 -1.28 7.93 2.79
C GLY A 429 -0.57 8.71 3.91
N ILE A 430 -0.60 8.24 5.14
CA ILE A 430 0.14 8.79 6.28
C ILE A 430 1.11 7.77 6.84
N VAL A 431 2.15 8.25 7.51
CA VAL A 431 3.10 7.42 8.25
C VAL A 431 2.49 7.00 9.59
N LEU A 432 2.48 5.69 9.83
CA LEU A 432 2.09 5.12 11.11
C LEU A 432 2.70 3.72 11.25
N GLU A 433 3.28 3.44 12.38
CA GLU A 433 3.77 2.14 12.77
C GLU A 433 2.76 1.42 13.67
N GLY A 434 2.62 0.10 13.53
CA GLY A 434 1.69 -0.68 14.34
C GLY A 434 1.98 -0.64 15.84
N GLY A 435 3.25 -0.48 16.24
CA GLY A 435 3.68 -0.31 17.63
C GLY A 435 3.31 1.04 18.24
N SER A 436 3.00 2.05 17.41
CA SER A 436 2.56 3.37 17.86
C SER A 436 1.10 3.42 18.33
N ILE A 437 0.33 2.34 18.13
CA ILE A 437 -1.10 2.25 18.48
C ILE A 437 -1.41 0.97 19.26
N ASP A 438 -2.38 1.05 20.17
CA ASP A 438 -2.98 -0.10 20.84
C ASP A 438 -4.50 0.10 20.97
N VAL A 439 -5.30 -0.95 20.77
CA VAL A 439 -6.76 -0.82 20.68
C VAL A 439 -7.51 -1.78 21.61
N ASN A 440 -8.67 -1.35 22.12
CA ASN A 440 -9.53 -2.23 22.91
C ASN A 440 -10.56 -3.02 22.06
N GLY A 441 -10.49 -2.96 20.72
CA GLY A 441 -11.43 -3.64 19.82
C GLY A 441 -12.86 -3.10 19.82
N ARG A 442 -13.15 -2.03 20.55
CA ARG A 442 -14.49 -1.45 20.71
C ARG A 442 -14.57 0.04 20.35
N GLY A 443 -13.47 0.63 19.93
CA GLY A 443 -13.41 2.01 19.48
C GLY A 443 -12.58 2.93 20.38
N THR A 444 -11.77 2.42 21.32
CA THR A 444 -10.78 3.22 22.02
C THR A 444 -9.38 2.84 21.56
N VAL A 445 -8.57 3.83 21.22
CA VAL A 445 -7.18 3.71 20.79
C VAL A 445 -6.27 4.44 21.78
N LEU A 446 -5.14 3.83 22.12
CA LEU A 446 -4.01 4.47 22.80
C LEU A 446 -2.94 4.81 21.77
N THR A 447 -2.30 5.95 21.96
CA THR A 447 -1.12 6.41 21.22
C THR A 447 -0.33 7.42 22.02
N THR A 448 0.81 7.91 21.50
CA THR A 448 1.60 8.95 22.15
C THR A 448 1.70 10.22 21.32
N GLU A 449 1.81 11.36 22.00
CA GLU A 449 2.07 12.64 21.34
C GLU A 449 3.48 12.69 20.77
N GLN A 450 4.47 12.12 21.46
CA GLN A 450 5.85 12.11 21.01
C GLN A 450 6.00 11.40 19.65
N CYS A 451 5.30 10.29 19.41
CA CYS A 451 5.39 9.55 18.15
C CYS A 451 4.56 10.20 17.05
N LEU A 452 3.23 10.20 17.18
CA LEU A 452 2.37 10.56 16.03
C LEU A 452 2.40 12.06 15.71
N LEU A 453 2.67 12.94 16.66
CA LEU A 453 2.81 14.38 16.43
C LEU A 453 4.25 14.80 16.09
N SER A 454 5.18 13.84 16.00
CA SER A 454 6.55 14.13 15.59
C SER A 454 6.60 14.65 14.16
N SER A 455 7.42 15.67 13.93
CA SER A 455 7.64 16.24 12.60
C SER A 455 8.32 15.27 11.62
N ASN A 456 8.91 14.18 12.13
CA ASN A 456 9.53 13.15 11.32
C ASN A 456 8.58 12.02 10.89
N ARG A 457 7.28 12.13 11.22
CA ARG A 457 6.22 11.22 10.76
C ARG A 457 5.31 11.91 9.77
N ASN A 458 4.47 12.83 10.25
CA ASN A 458 3.46 13.49 9.43
C ASN A 458 3.55 15.01 9.58
N PRO A 459 4.60 15.68 9.03
CA PRO A 459 4.76 17.11 9.16
C PRO A 459 3.55 17.82 8.55
N GLY A 460 2.93 18.68 9.35
CA GLY A 460 1.75 19.45 8.91
C GLY A 460 0.39 18.87 9.31
N LEU A 461 0.32 17.62 9.80
CA LEU A 461 -0.91 17.10 10.41
C LEU A 461 -0.96 17.43 11.90
N GLY A 462 -2.10 17.97 12.33
CA GLY A 462 -2.38 18.21 13.74
C GLY A 462 -3.11 17.03 14.39
N LYS A 463 -3.30 17.15 15.70
CA LYS A 463 -3.95 16.11 16.54
C LYS A 463 -5.33 15.72 16.01
N ASP A 464 -6.18 16.68 15.68
CA ASP A 464 -7.55 16.43 15.18
C ASP A 464 -7.56 15.70 13.83
N GLU A 465 -6.58 16.02 12.97
CA GLU A 465 -6.43 15.37 11.66
C GLU A 465 -5.98 13.92 11.84
N LEU A 466 -4.98 13.65 12.66
CA LEU A 466 -4.53 12.29 12.99
C LEU A 466 -5.64 11.46 13.64
N GLU A 467 -6.41 12.05 14.58
CA GLU A 467 -7.59 11.37 15.13
C GLU A 467 -8.62 10.99 14.06
N SER A 468 -8.79 11.84 13.03
CA SER A 468 -9.70 11.54 11.92
C SER A 468 -9.22 10.32 11.12
N TYR A 469 -7.91 10.18 10.89
CA TYR A 469 -7.33 8.97 10.30
C TYR A 469 -7.56 7.74 11.18
N LEU A 470 -7.25 7.82 12.48
CA LEU A 470 -7.47 6.69 13.39
C LEU A 470 -8.95 6.29 13.46
N LYS A 471 -9.87 7.26 13.43
CA LYS A 471 -11.32 7.01 13.40
C LYS A 471 -11.76 6.33 12.10
N GLY A 472 -11.33 6.83 10.95
CA GLY A 472 -11.70 6.30 9.65
C GLY A 472 -11.12 4.91 9.36
N TYR A 473 -9.85 4.71 9.71
CA TYR A 473 -9.11 3.50 9.31
C TYR A 473 -9.11 2.39 10.35
N LEU A 474 -9.25 2.70 11.64
CA LEU A 474 -9.29 1.71 12.71
C LEU A 474 -10.69 1.52 13.33
N GLY A 475 -11.67 2.34 12.93
CA GLY A 475 -12.99 2.37 13.55
C GLY A 475 -12.96 2.95 14.98
N ALA A 476 -11.98 3.80 15.28
CA ALA A 476 -11.87 4.47 16.57
C ALA A 476 -13.01 5.45 16.78
N ARG A 477 -13.48 5.58 18.02
CA ARG A 477 -14.45 6.59 18.48
C ARG A 477 -13.81 7.55 19.48
N LYS A 478 -12.76 7.08 20.16
CA LYS A 478 -11.97 7.85 21.10
C LYS A 478 -10.50 7.52 20.96
N VAL A 479 -9.65 8.54 20.98
CA VAL A 479 -8.20 8.40 21.03
C VAL A 479 -7.72 8.95 22.37
N ILE A 480 -6.91 8.20 23.09
CA ILE A 480 -6.24 8.59 24.33
C ILE A 480 -4.78 8.81 24.00
N TRP A 481 -4.30 10.02 24.27
CA TRP A 481 -2.94 10.44 23.99
C TRP A 481 -2.11 10.39 25.26
N LEU A 482 -1.07 9.57 25.25
CA LEU A 482 0.00 9.61 26.24
C LEU A 482 1.08 10.58 25.80
N ASN A 483 2.00 10.95 26.70
CA ASN A 483 3.00 11.95 26.39
C ASN A 483 4.22 11.36 25.68
N GLN A 484 5.17 10.81 26.44
CA GLN A 484 6.48 10.37 25.95
C GLN A 484 6.71 8.89 26.21
N GLY A 485 7.64 8.30 25.44
CA GLY A 485 8.10 6.94 25.55
C GLY A 485 9.13 6.70 26.66
N ILE A 486 9.61 5.47 26.75
CA ILE A 486 10.63 5.08 27.73
C ILE A 486 12.05 5.48 27.26
N ALA A 487 12.98 5.59 28.21
CA ALA A 487 14.37 5.85 27.91
C ALA A 487 15.00 4.69 27.11
N GLY A 488 15.77 5.04 26.08
CA GLY A 488 16.39 4.09 25.14
C GLY A 488 15.52 3.72 23.95
N ASP A 489 14.25 4.10 23.96
CA ASP A 489 13.34 3.86 22.83
C ASP A 489 13.66 4.83 21.68
N ASP A 490 13.98 4.27 20.53
CA ASP A 490 14.35 4.99 19.32
C ASP A 490 13.18 5.16 18.32
N THR A 491 12.01 4.64 18.68
CA THR A 491 10.80 4.77 17.87
C THR A 491 10.03 6.08 18.10
N ASP A 492 10.58 6.98 18.91
CA ASP A 492 9.94 8.23 19.38
C ASP A 492 8.71 7.98 20.27
N GLY A 493 8.74 6.94 21.10
CA GLY A 493 7.72 6.69 22.11
C GLY A 493 6.55 5.83 21.63
N HIS A 494 6.83 4.67 21.11
CA HIS A 494 5.79 3.69 20.81
C HIS A 494 4.98 3.32 22.06
N VAL A 495 3.66 3.24 21.90
CA VAL A 495 2.76 2.96 23.03
C VAL A 495 2.85 1.52 23.52
N ASP A 496 3.28 0.58 22.69
CA ASP A 496 3.40 -0.83 23.02
C ASP A 496 4.49 -1.15 24.04
N ASP A 497 5.42 -0.22 24.27
CA ASP A 497 6.39 -0.25 25.36
C ASP A 497 5.89 0.42 26.67
N ILE A 498 4.76 1.13 26.60
CA ILE A 498 4.26 1.95 27.70
C ILE A 498 2.96 1.41 28.27
N ALA A 499 1.97 1.14 27.41
CA ALA A 499 0.62 0.81 27.86
C ALA A 499 -0.11 -0.07 26.85
N ARG A 500 -0.76 -1.13 27.33
CA ARG A 500 -1.48 -2.09 26.52
C ARG A 500 -2.87 -2.35 27.08
N PHE A 501 -3.89 -2.36 26.21
CA PHE A 501 -5.19 -2.88 26.59
C PHE A 501 -5.13 -4.40 26.82
N VAL A 502 -5.74 -4.83 27.91
CA VAL A 502 -5.88 -6.25 28.26
C VAL A 502 -7.34 -6.62 28.55
N GLY A 503 -8.23 -5.69 28.29
CA GLY A 503 -9.68 -5.82 28.41
C GLY A 503 -10.37 -4.55 27.91
N SER A 504 -11.69 -4.56 27.75
CA SER A 504 -12.43 -3.46 27.12
C SER A 504 -12.18 -2.08 27.75
N ASN A 505 -11.91 -2.05 29.06
CA ASN A 505 -11.55 -0.85 29.84
C ASN A 505 -10.42 -1.10 30.83
N VAL A 506 -9.62 -2.15 30.62
CA VAL A 506 -8.47 -2.50 31.47
C VAL A 506 -7.18 -2.27 30.69
N VAL A 507 -6.27 -1.52 31.28
CA VAL A 507 -4.96 -1.16 30.68
C VAL A 507 -3.85 -1.59 31.63
N LEU A 508 -2.87 -2.35 31.11
CA LEU A 508 -1.56 -2.49 31.76
C LEU A 508 -0.72 -1.28 31.40
N CYS A 509 -0.12 -0.63 32.39
CA CYS A 509 0.75 0.52 32.18
C CYS A 509 2.10 0.25 32.85
N ALA A 510 3.18 0.37 32.07
CA ALA A 510 4.54 0.35 32.59
C ALA A 510 4.70 1.45 33.65
N TYR A 511 5.36 1.12 34.74
CA TYR A 511 5.45 2.00 35.91
C TYR A 511 6.81 1.82 36.61
N GLU A 512 7.45 2.95 36.93
CA GLU A 512 8.71 2.96 37.66
C GLU A 512 8.50 3.63 39.02
N ASP A 513 8.96 2.94 40.07
CA ASP A 513 8.84 3.42 41.46
C ASP A 513 10.13 4.10 41.96
N ASP A 514 11.29 3.85 41.36
CA ASP A 514 12.56 4.45 41.74
C ASP A 514 12.68 5.90 41.18
N PRO A 515 12.69 6.93 42.04
CA PRO A 515 12.78 8.31 41.59
C PRO A 515 14.12 8.69 40.93
N GLU A 516 15.15 7.85 41.06
CA GLU A 516 16.46 8.04 40.41
C GLU A 516 16.51 7.41 39.01
N ASP A 517 15.48 6.60 38.61
CA ASP A 517 15.41 6.02 37.29
C ASP A 517 14.92 7.04 36.26
N GLU A 518 15.51 7.04 35.06
CA GLU A 518 15.17 7.93 33.95
C GLU A 518 13.69 7.86 33.54
N ASN A 519 13.06 6.69 33.68
CA ASN A 519 11.66 6.45 33.32
C ASN A 519 10.67 6.91 34.39
N TYR A 520 11.13 7.29 35.59
CA TYR A 520 10.24 7.58 36.72
C TYR A 520 9.18 8.63 36.42
N PHE A 521 9.57 9.79 35.91
CA PHE A 521 8.65 10.91 35.68
C PHE A 521 7.71 10.61 34.50
N VAL A 522 8.25 10.12 33.40
CA VAL A 522 7.51 9.88 32.17
C VAL A 522 6.42 8.82 32.36
N LEU A 523 6.76 7.69 32.98
CA LEU A 523 5.80 6.60 33.19
C LEU A 523 4.74 6.96 34.22
N ARG A 524 5.07 7.73 35.25
CA ARG A 524 4.09 8.22 36.21
C ARG A 524 3.10 9.20 35.58
N GLU A 525 3.57 10.09 34.74
CA GLU A 525 2.71 11.03 34.01
C GLU A 525 1.73 10.28 33.11
N ASN A 526 2.21 9.32 32.32
CA ASN A 526 1.36 8.47 31.48
C ASN A 526 0.35 7.67 32.31
N TYR A 527 0.76 7.11 33.44
CA TYR A 527 -0.13 6.42 34.36
C TYR A 527 -1.22 7.36 34.92
N GLU A 528 -0.89 8.59 35.29
CA GLU A 528 -1.84 9.58 35.80
C GLU A 528 -2.83 10.04 34.71
N ILE A 529 -2.41 10.13 33.45
CA ILE A 529 -3.30 10.40 32.32
C ILE A 529 -4.30 9.27 32.19
N LEU A 530 -3.86 8.01 32.13
CA LEU A 530 -4.72 6.85 32.01
C LEU A 530 -5.74 6.72 33.16
N CYS A 531 -5.34 7.04 34.40
CA CYS A 531 -6.22 7.01 35.57
C CYS A 531 -7.37 8.03 35.52
N LYS A 532 -7.22 9.11 34.73
CA LYS A 532 -8.24 10.14 34.55
C LYS A 532 -9.13 9.88 33.33
N GLU A 533 -8.73 8.95 32.47
CA GLU A 533 -9.37 8.68 31.20
C GLU A 533 -10.51 7.67 31.29
N THR A 534 -11.36 7.71 30.29
CA THR A 534 -12.46 6.77 30.09
C THR A 534 -12.30 6.08 28.74
N ASP A 535 -12.95 4.93 28.54
CA ASP A 535 -13.14 4.36 27.21
C ASP A 535 -14.12 5.21 26.38
N HIS A 536 -14.37 4.79 25.13
CA HIS A 536 -15.29 5.46 24.21
C HIS A 536 -16.75 5.50 24.67
N ASP A 537 -17.16 4.62 25.61
CA ASP A 537 -18.52 4.62 26.20
C ASP A 537 -18.58 5.41 27.51
N GLY A 538 -17.51 6.08 27.90
CA GLY A 538 -17.41 6.90 29.10
C GLY A 538 -17.12 6.11 30.38
N LYS A 539 -16.77 4.83 30.28
CA LYS A 539 -16.41 4.00 31.42
C LYS A 539 -14.96 4.24 31.83
N THR A 540 -14.72 4.56 33.10
CA THR A 540 -13.38 4.80 33.64
C THR A 540 -12.45 3.61 33.38
N LEU A 541 -11.22 3.88 32.97
CA LEU A 541 -10.19 2.87 32.78
C LEU A 541 -9.75 2.29 34.13
N GLN A 542 -9.58 0.98 34.17
CA GLN A 542 -8.88 0.28 35.23
C GLN A 542 -7.42 0.14 34.83
N VAL A 543 -6.55 0.93 35.46
CA VAL A 543 -5.12 0.94 35.12
C VAL A 543 -4.36 0.08 36.11
N ILE A 544 -3.64 -0.92 35.61
CA ILE A 544 -2.85 -1.85 36.40
C ILE A 544 -1.38 -1.54 36.15
N LYS A 545 -0.61 -1.35 37.22
CA LYS A 545 0.82 -1.09 37.14
C LYS A 545 1.59 -2.34 36.76
N LEU A 546 2.48 -2.21 35.79
CA LEU A 546 3.43 -3.23 35.38
C LEU A 546 4.84 -2.70 35.70
N PRO A 547 5.64 -3.37 36.53
CA PRO A 547 6.96 -2.87 36.89
C PRO A 547 7.89 -2.80 35.67
N MET A 548 8.94 -1.98 35.73
CA MET A 548 10.01 -1.97 34.74
C MET A 548 11.13 -2.98 35.08
N PRO A 549 11.88 -3.47 34.06
CA PRO A 549 13.02 -4.35 34.29
C PRO A 549 14.28 -3.61 34.80
N GLY A 550 14.19 -2.29 35.04
CA GLY A 550 15.34 -1.48 35.43
C GLY A 550 16.30 -1.25 34.26
N PHE A 551 17.58 -1.06 34.57
CA PHE A 551 18.61 -0.84 33.54
C PHE A 551 18.97 -2.16 32.85
N VAL A 552 18.70 -2.24 31.56
CA VAL A 552 19.12 -3.31 30.66
C VAL A 552 20.06 -2.70 29.61
N GLY A 553 21.21 -3.33 29.39
CA GLY A 553 22.27 -2.83 28.50
C GLY A 553 23.64 -2.89 29.17
N LYS A 554 24.70 -2.52 28.44
CA LYS A 554 26.10 -2.50 28.96
C LYS A 554 26.54 -1.07 29.26
N GLU A 555 26.56 -0.21 28.26
CA GLU A 555 26.99 1.19 28.36
C GLU A 555 25.81 2.16 28.19
N GLN A 556 24.84 1.78 27.39
CA GLN A 556 23.62 2.53 27.07
C GLN A 556 22.41 1.72 27.52
N ARG A 557 21.37 2.42 28.00
CA ARG A 557 20.10 1.81 28.34
C ARG A 557 19.37 1.37 27.07
N LEU A 558 18.88 0.15 27.05
CA LEU A 558 18.04 -0.39 25.98
C LEU A 558 16.55 -0.27 26.35
N PRO A 559 15.63 -0.20 25.36
CA PRO A 559 14.20 0.01 25.60
C PRO A 559 13.50 -1.26 26.09
N ALA A 560 13.97 -1.81 27.18
CA ALA A 560 13.41 -3.02 27.75
C ALA A 560 12.12 -2.71 28.52
N SER A 561 11.01 -3.32 28.09
CA SER A 561 9.71 -3.20 28.75
C SER A 561 8.95 -4.50 28.76
N TYR A 562 8.35 -4.86 29.91
CA TYR A 562 7.42 -5.99 29.98
C TYR A 562 6.09 -5.72 29.26
N ALA A 563 5.78 -4.45 28.92
CA ALA A 563 4.58 -4.10 28.15
C ALA A 563 4.66 -4.57 26.68
N ASN A 564 5.85 -4.89 26.19
CA ASN A 564 6.08 -5.40 24.83
C ASN A 564 5.78 -6.91 24.73
N PHE A 565 4.72 -7.38 25.42
CA PHE A 565 4.21 -8.75 25.37
C PHE A 565 3.29 -8.97 24.17
N TYR A 566 3.17 -10.22 23.70
CA TYR A 566 2.24 -10.63 22.65
C TYR A 566 1.13 -11.54 23.21
N ILE A 567 -0.13 -11.26 22.83
CA ILE A 567 -1.30 -12.00 23.27
C ILE A 567 -1.74 -12.99 22.18
N GLY A 568 -1.25 -14.21 22.21
CA GLY A 568 -1.69 -15.30 21.34
C GLY A 568 -2.97 -15.99 21.82
N ASN A 569 -3.51 -16.92 21.02
CA ASN A 569 -4.78 -17.60 21.32
C ASN A 569 -4.74 -18.41 22.63
N GLU A 570 -3.69 -19.15 22.86
CA GLU A 570 -3.54 -20.08 24.01
C GLU A 570 -2.43 -19.61 24.98
N VAL A 571 -1.62 -18.64 24.57
CA VAL A 571 -0.44 -18.17 25.31
C VAL A 571 -0.39 -16.65 25.38
N VAL A 572 0.33 -16.11 26.39
CA VAL A 572 0.84 -14.75 26.36
C VAL A 572 2.36 -14.84 26.50
N LEU A 573 3.06 -14.30 25.52
CA LEU A 573 4.52 -14.27 25.49
C LEU A 573 4.99 -12.97 26.11
N VAL A 574 5.76 -13.05 27.17
CA VAL A 574 6.24 -11.89 27.93
C VAL A 574 7.75 -11.81 27.80
N PRO A 575 8.33 -10.69 27.33
CA PRO A 575 9.77 -10.54 27.32
C PRO A 575 10.30 -10.52 28.75
N VAL A 576 11.36 -11.28 29.02
CA VAL A 576 12.09 -11.26 30.30
C VAL A 576 13.56 -10.96 30.06
N PHE A 577 14.17 -10.27 31.01
CA PHE A 577 15.50 -9.69 30.85
C PHE A 577 16.52 -10.18 31.89
N GLY A 578 16.17 -11.21 32.68
CA GLY A 578 17.01 -11.70 33.78
C GLY A 578 17.03 -10.78 34.99
N HIS A 579 15.97 -9.98 35.17
CA HIS A 579 15.85 -9.00 36.23
C HIS A 579 14.97 -9.53 37.39
N ALA A 580 15.12 -8.95 38.58
CA ALA A 580 14.34 -9.32 39.77
C ALA A 580 12.82 -9.16 39.57
N ASN A 581 12.40 -8.23 38.71
CA ASN A 581 11.00 -7.93 38.40
C ASN A 581 10.35 -8.89 37.40
N ASP A 582 11.11 -9.76 36.70
CA ASP A 582 10.57 -10.71 35.72
C ASP A 582 9.42 -11.53 36.30
N GLN A 583 9.62 -12.09 37.50
CA GLN A 583 8.61 -12.91 38.16
C GLN A 583 7.39 -12.11 38.61
N ALA A 584 7.54 -10.85 38.94
CA ALA A 584 6.43 -9.98 39.30
C ALA A 584 5.57 -9.65 38.07
N ALA A 585 6.22 -9.30 36.93
CA ALA A 585 5.55 -9.04 35.68
C ALA A 585 4.76 -10.26 35.18
N LEU A 586 5.37 -11.45 35.18
CA LEU A 586 4.71 -12.70 34.78
C LEU A 586 3.47 -13.00 35.64
N ARG A 587 3.53 -12.78 36.98
CA ARG A 587 2.38 -12.97 37.86
C ARG A 587 1.24 -11.99 37.58
N ILE A 588 1.55 -10.71 37.39
CA ILE A 588 0.54 -9.70 37.07
C ILE A 588 -0.19 -10.06 35.78
N ILE A 589 0.53 -10.48 34.74
CA ILE A 589 -0.06 -10.87 33.46
C ILE A 589 -0.85 -12.17 33.59
N GLN A 590 -0.38 -13.14 34.41
CA GLN A 590 -1.12 -14.39 34.70
C GLN A 590 -2.46 -14.12 35.40
N ASP A 591 -2.50 -13.19 36.34
CA ASP A 591 -3.74 -12.82 37.04
C ASP A 591 -4.78 -12.22 36.09
N ILE A 592 -4.33 -11.55 35.02
CA ILE A 592 -5.19 -10.94 34.00
C ILE A 592 -5.67 -11.98 32.97
N PHE A 593 -4.80 -12.90 32.57
CA PHE A 593 -5.10 -13.93 31.58
C PHE A 593 -5.10 -15.35 32.21
N PRO A 594 -6.04 -15.67 33.14
CA PRO A 594 -6.03 -16.94 33.87
C PRO A 594 -6.25 -18.16 32.96
N ASN A 595 -6.78 -17.95 31.75
CA ASN A 595 -7.08 -19.03 30.81
C ASN A 595 -6.02 -19.17 29.71
N ARG A 596 -4.93 -18.38 29.76
CA ARG A 596 -3.78 -18.48 28.82
C ARG A 596 -2.53 -18.90 29.58
N ASN A 597 -1.66 -19.61 28.91
CA ASN A 597 -0.35 -19.98 29.47
C ASN A 597 0.61 -18.78 29.31
N ILE A 598 1.15 -18.28 30.44
CA ILE A 598 2.08 -17.14 30.42
C ILE A 598 3.50 -17.69 30.32
N ILE A 599 4.20 -17.32 29.25
CA ILE A 599 5.55 -17.82 28.95
C ILE A 599 6.51 -16.64 28.90
N GLY A 600 7.51 -16.65 29.81
CA GLY A 600 8.62 -15.69 29.76
C GLY A 600 9.62 -16.09 28.67
N ILE A 601 9.91 -15.22 27.74
CA ILE A 601 10.93 -15.40 26.70
C ILE A 601 12.11 -14.52 27.01
N ASN A 602 13.31 -15.10 27.05
CA ASN A 602 14.55 -14.35 27.27
C ASN A 602 14.83 -13.43 26.06
N CYS A 603 14.64 -12.12 26.26
CA CYS A 603 14.84 -11.11 25.23
C CYS A 603 16.07 -10.22 25.47
N ARG A 604 17.02 -10.63 26.32
CA ARG A 604 18.20 -9.82 26.64
C ARG A 604 19.04 -9.47 25.41
N GLU A 605 19.21 -10.43 24.49
CA GLU A 605 19.96 -10.20 23.27
C GLU A 605 19.06 -9.64 22.16
N MET A 606 17.78 -9.97 22.15
CA MET A 606 16.82 -9.42 21.18
C MET A 606 16.66 -7.89 21.33
N VAL A 607 16.63 -7.38 22.57
CA VAL A 607 16.43 -5.94 22.82
C VAL A 607 17.62 -5.06 22.38
N HIS A 608 18.75 -5.66 21.99
CA HIS A 608 19.84 -4.93 21.32
C HIS A 608 19.42 -4.34 19.99
N GLY A 609 18.48 -4.97 19.27
CA GLY A 609 17.85 -4.42 18.08
C GLY A 609 16.79 -3.34 18.38
N LEU A 610 16.64 -2.90 19.64
CA LEU A 610 15.75 -1.84 20.13
C LEU A 610 14.27 -2.19 20.14
N GLY A 611 13.92 -3.49 20.20
CA GLY A 611 12.55 -3.98 20.33
C GLY A 611 12.49 -5.36 20.97
N ALA A 612 11.28 -5.87 21.23
CA ALA A 612 11.06 -7.19 21.80
C ALA A 612 9.92 -7.95 21.09
N ILE A 613 9.16 -8.79 21.79
CA ILE A 613 8.23 -9.78 21.21
C ILE A 613 7.09 -9.13 20.43
N HIS A 614 6.51 -8.03 20.92
CA HIS A 614 5.42 -7.35 20.23
C HIS A 614 5.90 -6.69 18.93
N CYS A 615 7.06 -6.03 18.98
CA CYS A 615 7.65 -5.34 17.83
C CYS A 615 7.95 -6.27 16.63
N ILE A 616 8.29 -7.54 16.89
CA ILE A 616 8.58 -8.52 15.83
C ILE A 616 7.35 -9.27 15.30
N SER A 617 6.17 -9.06 15.87
CA SER A 617 4.99 -9.88 15.63
C SER A 617 3.78 -9.08 15.17
N GLN A 618 2.97 -9.65 14.25
CA GLN A 618 1.70 -9.06 13.83
C GLN A 618 0.61 -10.12 13.79
N GLN A 619 -0.46 -9.91 14.57
CA GLN A 619 -1.61 -10.80 14.57
C GLN A 619 -2.48 -10.64 13.34
N GLN A 620 -2.93 -11.75 12.76
CA GLN A 620 -3.98 -11.80 11.76
C GLN A 620 -5.26 -12.28 12.44
N PRO A 621 -6.24 -11.39 12.67
CA PRO A 621 -7.43 -11.73 13.44
C PRO A 621 -8.34 -12.69 12.66
N ARG A 622 -9.08 -13.50 13.40
CA ARG A 622 -10.13 -14.36 12.87
C ARG A 622 -11.42 -13.59 12.65
N VAL A 623 -12.10 -13.80 11.52
CA VAL A 623 -13.40 -13.19 11.17
C VAL A 623 -14.59 -14.05 11.47
#